data_2b073d651972d854630813a50ece8986
#
_entry.id   2b073d651972d854630813a50ece8986
#
_cell.length_a   1.000
_cell.length_b   1.000
_cell.length_c   1.000
_cell.angle_alpha   90.00
_cell.angle_beta   90.00
_cell.angle_gamma   90.00
#
_symmetry.space_group_name_H-M   'P 1'
#
loop_
_entity.id
_entity.type
_entity.pdbx_description
1 polymer ?
#
loop_
_entity_poly.entity_id
_entity_poly.type
_entity_poly.pdbx_seq_one_letter_code
_entity_poly.pdbx_strand_id
1 'polypeptide(L)'
;YPYIGYSATRLIGVEAAGEGLESGKHSASLQRGAPGVLHGNRTYILQDANGQITETHSVSAGLDYPGVGPEHAYLKDIGRAEYVGITDAEALQAFHYLCRTEGIIPALESSHAVAYAMKLAANMKADQSILVNLSGRGDKDIGTVADLSQADFYCRPSCRGQSVKGGTEQPITLKP
;
A
#
# COMPACT_ATOMS: atom_id res chain seq x y z
N TYR A 1 -10.77 -2.66 18.77
CA TYR A 1 -10.40 -3.63 19.84
C TYR A 1 -11.46 -4.72 20.16
N PRO A 2 -12.73 -4.66 19.69
CA PRO A 2 -13.72 -5.67 20.03
C PRO A 2 -13.28 -7.10 19.69
N TYR A 3 -12.49 -7.26 18.63
CA TYR A 3 -12.06 -8.59 18.14
C TYR A 3 -10.78 -9.13 18.80
N ILE A 4 -10.15 -8.39 19.71
CA ILE A 4 -8.91 -8.86 20.37
C ILE A 4 -9.14 -10.17 21.12
N GLY A 5 -10.29 -10.31 21.80
CA GLY A 5 -10.66 -11.52 22.55
C GLY A 5 -11.10 -12.70 21.69
N TYR A 6 -11.33 -12.53 20.39
CA TYR A 6 -11.83 -13.60 19.50
C TYR A 6 -10.65 -14.30 18.82
N SER A 7 -10.13 -15.36 19.42
CA SER A 7 -8.97 -16.11 18.91
C SER A 7 -9.18 -16.74 17.53
N ALA A 8 -10.44 -17.04 17.16
CA ALA A 8 -10.78 -17.57 15.83
C ALA A 8 -10.66 -16.53 14.71
N THR A 9 -10.63 -15.24 15.03
CA THR A 9 -10.47 -14.16 14.06
C THR A 9 -9.00 -13.77 13.96
N ARG A 10 -8.38 -13.98 12.81
CA ARG A 10 -7.04 -13.46 12.53
C ARG A 10 -7.11 -11.95 12.38
N LEU A 11 -6.16 -11.25 12.96
CA LEU A 11 -5.96 -9.81 12.77
C LEU A 11 -4.65 -9.61 12.02
N ILE A 12 -4.71 -8.90 10.91
CA ILE A 12 -3.53 -8.69 10.05
C ILE A 12 -3.39 -7.20 9.79
N GLY A 13 -2.23 -6.66 10.15
CA GLY A 13 -1.80 -5.31 9.78
C GLY A 13 -0.91 -5.38 8.54
N VAL A 14 -1.12 -4.47 7.62
CA VAL A 14 -0.33 -4.40 6.38
C VAL A 14 0.52 -3.14 6.39
N GLU A 15 1.83 -3.32 6.27
CA GLU A 15 2.82 -2.26 6.25
C GLU A 15 3.31 -1.98 4.82
N ALA A 16 3.84 -0.78 4.59
CA ALA A 16 4.45 -0.42 3.31
C ALA A 16 5.86 -1.01 3.22
N ALA A 17 6.02 -2.00 2.37
CA ALA A 17 7.32 -2.57 2.04
C ALA A 17 8.08 -1.76 0.95
N GLY A 18 7.51 -0.66 0.45
CA GLY A 18 8.16 0.25 -0.50
C GLY A 18 8.69 -0.47 -1.74
N GLU A 19 9.99 -0.34 -1.99
CA GLU A 19 10.70 -1.06 -3.06
C GLU A 19 11.12 -2.50 -2.65
N GLY A 20 10.66 -2.98 -1.49
CA GLY A 20 11.00 -4.29 -0.91
C GLY A 20 11.73 -4.15 0.43
N LEU A 21 11.44 -5.06 1.37
CA LEU A 21 12.00 -5.00 2.72
C LEU A 21 13.52 -5.06 2.79
N GLU A 22 14.16 -5.69 1.79
CA GLU A 22 15.64 -5.83 1.73
C GLU A 22 16.30 -4.66 1.00
N SER A 23 15.52 -3.77 0.36
CA SER A 23 16.06 -2.61 -0.37
C SER A 23 16.56 -1.50 0.54
N GLY A 24 16.11 -1.49 1.80
CA GLY A 24 16.27 -0.36 2.73
C GLY A 24 15.30 0.80 2.46
N LYS A 25 14.50 0.73 1.40
CA LYS A 25 13.49 1.74 1.03
C LYS A 25 12.10 1.21 1.32
N HIS A 26 11.69 1.28 2.56
CA HIS A 26 10.40 0.82 3.07
C HIS A 26 10.01 1.58 4.36
N SER A 27 8.77 1.43 4.80
CA SER A 27 8.25 2.01 6.06
C SER A 27 7.70 0.94 7.02
N ALA A 28 8.17 -0.31 6.87
CA ALA A 28 7.69 -1.46 7.63
C ALA A 28 8.37 -1.55 9.02
N SER A 29 7.98 -0.67 9.94
CA SER A 29 8.60 -0.54 11.26
C SER A 29 8.35 -1.74 12.18
N LEU A 30 7.21 -2.43 12.06
CA LEU A 30 6.94 -3.63 12.85
C LEU A 30 7.73 -4.83 12.35
N GLN A 31 8.01 -4.94 11.07
CA GLN A 31 8.77 -6.06 10.50
C GLN A 31 10.28 -5.87 10.59
N ARG A 32 10.78 -4.64 10.45
CA ARG A 32 12.22 -4.33 10.31
C ARG A 32 12.76 -3.38 11.38
N GLY A 33 11.90 -2.71 12.12
CA GLY A 33 12.31 -1.77 13.16
C GLY A 33 12.69 -2.45 14.48
N ALA A 34 13.19 -1.66 15.39
CA ALA A 34 13.53 -2.04 16.76
C ALA A 34 12.76 -1.18 17.77
N PRO A 35 12.58 -1.67 19.02
CA PRO A 35 11.96 -0.86 20.07
C PRO A 35 12.72 0.45 20.30
N GLY A 36 11.99 1.56 20.33
CA GLY A 36 12.55 2.88 20.55
C GLY A 36 11.49 3.87 21.02
N VAL A 37 11.86 5.14 21.08
CA VAL A 37 10.93 6.23 21.46
C VAL A 37 10.89 7.27 20.35
N LEU A 38 9.70 7.55 19.86
CA LEU A 38 9.43 8.55 18.84
C LEU A 38 8.22 9.38 19.26
N HIS A 39 8.35 10.71 19.23
CA HIS A 39 7.30 11.66 19.64
C HIS A 39 6.70 11.37 21.03
N GLY A 40 7.56 10.91 21.97
CA GLY A 40 7.15 10.58 23.33
C GLY A 40 6.48 9.21 23.52
N ASN A 41 6.31 8.42 22.44
CA ASN A 41 5.73 7.08 22.47
C ASN A 41 6.81 6.01 22.34
N ARG A 42 6.77 5.00 23.22
CA ARG A 42 7.57 3.79 23.06
C ARG A 42 6.87 2.87 22.06
N THR A 43 7.57 2.54 20.98
CA THR A 43 7.04 1.71 19.89
C THR A 43 8.18 1.06 19.10
N TYR A 44 7.88 0.42 17.97
CA TYR A 44 8.86 0.00 16.98
C TYR A 44 9.15 1.17 16.04
N ILE A 45 10.44 1.45 15.82
CA ILE A 45 10.92 2.50 14.91
C ILE A 45 12.02 1.98 14.00
N LEU A 46 12.09 2.53 12.80
CA LEU A 46 13.20 2.30 11.88
C LEU A 46 14.36 3.20 12.30
N GLN A 47 15.42 2.58 12.81
CA GLN A 47 16.60 3.26 13.35
C GLN A 47 17.87 2.48 13.05
N ASP A 48 18.98 3.19 12.97
CA ASP A 48 20.31 2.62 12.85
C ASP A 48 20.87 2.09 14.19
N ALA A 49 22.08 1.55 14.17
CA ALA A 49 22.75 1.03 15.36
C ALA A 49 23.04 2.11 16.43
N ASN A 50 23.01 3.38 16.07
CA ASN A 50 23.20 4.52 16.97
C ASN A 50 21.88 5.09 17.48
N GLY A 51 20.74 4.48 17.10
CA GLY A 51 19.40 4.95 17.46
C GLY A 51 18.91 6.15 16.65
N GLN A 52 19.60 6.50 15.55
CA GLN A 52 19.13 7.54 14.64
C GLN A 52 18.09 6.99 13.70
N ILE A 53 17.01 7.75 13.49
CA ILE A 53 15.93 7.38 12.57
C ILE A 53 16.48 7.26 11.16
N THR A 54 16.21 6.13 10.51
CA THR A 54 16.54 5.92 9.10
C THR A 54 15.47 6.51 8.20
N GLU A 55 15.88 6.90 7.00
CA GLU A 55 14.97 7.38 5.97
C GLU A 55 13.98 6.30 5.57
N THR A 56 12.72 6.68 5.37
CA THR A 56 11.63 5.76 4.99
C THR A 56 11.23 5.98 3.55
N HIS A 57 10.49 5.04 2.99
CA HIS A 57 9.91 5.17 1.66
C HIS A 57 8.58 4.42 1.53
N SER A 58 7.58 5.09 1.00
CA SER A 58 6.32 4.52 0.54
C SER A 58 5.69 5.42 -0.52
N VAL A 59 5.05 4.82 -1.52
CA VAL A 59 4.18 5.54 -2.47
C VAL A 59 2.98 6.20 -1.76
N SER A 60 2.60 5.68 -0.60
CA SER A 60 1.54 6.22 0.25
C SER A 60 2.12 7.18 1.28
N ALA A 61 1.78 8.47 1.17
CA ALA A 61 2.26 9.49 2.10
C ALA A 61 1.85 9.20 3.57
N GLY A 62 0.70 8.59 3.79
CA GLY A 62 0.22 8.26 5.14
C GLY A 62 0.95 7.07 5.77
N LEU A 63 1.63 6.23 4.97
CA LEU A 63 2.44 5.11 5.45
C LEU A 63 3.94 5.41 5.44
N ASP A 64 4.37 6.52 4.83
CA ASP A 64 5.77 6.93 4.79
C ASP A 64 6.20 7.57 6.12
N TYR A 65 6.42 6.72 7.12
CA TYR A 65 6.71 7.12 8.48
C TYR A 65 7.56 6.05 9.19
N PRO A 66 8.58 6.43 9.98
CA PRO A 66 9.54 5.49 10.55
C PRO A 66 9.05 4.76 11.82
N GLY A 67 7.83 4.91 12.21
CA GLY A 67 7.26 4.31 13.43
C GLY A 67 5.82 3.88 13.24
N VAL A 68 5.23 3.34 14.31
CA VAL A 68 3.85 2.87 14.33
C VAL A 68 3.21 3.19 15.69
N GLY A 69 1.88 3.20 15.75
CA GLY A 69 1.16 3.39 17.01
C GLY A 69 1.52 2.33 18.06
N PRO A 70 1.64 2.69 19.35
CA PRO A 70 2.05 1.77 20.40
C PRO A 70 1.10 0.58 20.61
N GLU A 71 -0.18 0.73 20.25
CA GLU A 71 -1.14 -0.37 20.28
C GLU A 71 -0.78 -1.47 19.29
N HIS A 72 -0.32 -1.12 18.09
CA HIS A 72 0.15 -2.09 17.10
C HIS A 72 1.42 -2.80 17.58
N ALA A 73 2.35 -2.06 18.20
CA ALA A 73 3.53 -2.64 18.83
C ALA A 73 3.14 -3.66 19.90
N TYR A 74 2.21 -3.32 20.76
CA TYR A 74 1.69 -4.22 21.80
C TYR A 74 1.02 -5.47 21.19
N LEU A 75 0.15 -5.31 20.19
CA LEU A 75 -0.53 -6.43 19.54
C LEU A 75 0.44 -7.38 18.85
N LYS A 76 1.55 -6.88 18.30
CA LYS A 76 2.66 -7.68 17.80
C LYS A 76 3.33 -8.45 18.93
N ASP A 77 3.72 -7.78 20.01
CA ASP A 77 4.48 -8.37 21.10
C ASP A 77 3.73 -9.51 21.80
N ILE A 78 2.42 -9.38 21.96
CA ILE A 78 1.58 -10.44 22.51
C ILE A 78 1.16 -11.50 21.48
N GLY A 79 1.61 -11.39 20.22
CA GLY A 79 1.27 -12.34 19.16
C GLY A 79 -0.21 -12.33 18.74
N ARG A 80 -0.95 -11.24 19.02
CA ARG A 80 -2.37 -11.17 18.71
C ARG A 80 -2.66 -10.75 17.27
N ALA A 81 -1.78 -9.95 16.68
CA ALA A 81 -1.87 -9.51 15.29
C ALA A 81 -0.61 -9.90 14.52
N GLU A 82 -0.81 -10.32 13.28
CA GLU A 82 0.25 -10.57 12.30
C GLU A 82 0.53 -9.27 11.53
N TYR A 83 1.78 -9.05 11.12
CA TYR A 83 2.15 -7.88 10.32
C TYR A 83 2.91 -8.33 9.08
N VAL A 84 2.45 -7.83 7.93
CA VAL A 84 2.95 -8.22 6.59
C VAL A 84 3.25 -6.99 5.76
N GLY A 85 4.22 -7.11 4.83
CA GLY A 85 4.60 -6.04 3.93
C GLY A 85 3.98 -6.19 2.54
N ILE A 86 3.57 -5.07 1.95
CA ILE A 86 3.14 -4.95 0.56
C ILE A 86 3.98 -3.87 -0.10
N THR A 87 4.51 -4.17 -1.28
CA THR A 87 5.30 -3.22 -2.06
C THR A 87 4.45 -2.15 -2.73
N ASP A 88 5.09 -1.04 -3.10
CA ASP A 88 4.44 0.05 -3.83
C ASP A 88 3.79 -0.42 -5.15
N ALA A 89 4.47 -1.28 -5.88
CA ALA A 89 3.94 -1.86 -7.12
C ALA A 89 2.67 -2.69 -6.89
N GLU A 90 2.63 -3.49 -5.83
CA GLU A 90 1.46 -4.29 -5.47
C GLU A 90 0.29 -3.42 -4.99
N ALA A 91 0.57 -2.37 -4.22
CA ALA A 91 -0.44 -1.41 -3.79
C ALA A 91 -1.06 -0.67 -4.98
N LEU A 92 -0.24 -0.22 -5.95
CA LEU A 92 -0.72 0.43 -7.19
C LEU A 92 -1.57 -0.53 -8.04
N GLN A 93 -1.18 -1.80 -8.17
CA GLN A 93 -1.98 -2.81 -8.86
C GLN A 93 -3.36 -2.99 -8.20
N ALA A 94 -3.40 -3.06 -6.87
CA ALA A 94 -4.65 -3.19 -6.12
C ALA A 94 -5.52 -1.95 -6.23
N PHE A 95 -4.92 -0.74 -6.23
CA PHE A 95 -5.61 0.51 -6.50
C PHE A 95 -6.36 0.45 -7.83
N HIS A 96 -5.65 0.14 -8.91
CA HIS A 96 -6.24 0.05 -10.25
C HIS A 96 -7.26 -1.08 -10.38
N TYR A 97 -7.02 -2.20 -9.70
CA TYR A 97 -7.94 -3.32 -9.69
C TYR A 97 -9.28 -2.92 -9.08
N LEU A 98 -9.27 -2.30 -7.90
CA LEU A 98 -10.49 -1.88 -7.21
C LEU A 98 -11.25 -0.81 -8.00
N CYS A 99 -10.54 0.15 -8.62
CA CYS A 99 -11.15 1.15 -9.49
C CYS A 99 -11.92 0.50 -10.65
N ARG A 100 -11.34 -0.54 -11.28
CA ARG A 100 -11.95 -1.19 -12.46
C ARG A 100 -13.09 -2.13 -12.11
N THR A 101 -12.97 -2.86 -11.00
CA THR A 101 -13.96 -3.90 -10.64
C THR A 101 -15.12 -3.36 -9.83
N GLU A 102 -14.85 -2.42 -8.92
CA GLU A 102 -15.86 -1.93 -7.97
C GLU A 102 -16.23 -0.45 -8.19
N GLY A 103 -15.51 0.27 -9.07
CA GLY A 103 -15.71 1.71 -9.26
C GLY A 103 -15.31 2.55 -8.04
N ILE A 104 -14.51 1.99 -7.13
CA ILE A 104 -14.03 2.65 -5.91
C ILE A 104 -12.61 3.14 -6.14
N ILE A 105 -12.33 4.41 -5.85
CA ILE A 105 -10.99 4.98 -5.80
C ILE A 105 -10.48 4.88 -4.35
N PRO A 106 -9.69 3.87 -3.99
CA PRO A 106 -9.20 3.71 -2.62
C PRO A 106 -8.07 4.70 -2.34
N ALA A 107 -7.84 5.04 -1.07
CA ALA A 107 -6.59 5.65 -0.67
C ALA A 107 -5.42 4.67 -0.88
N LEU A 108 -4.21 5.16 -1.16
CA LEU A 108 -3.03 4.31 -1.32
C LEU A 108 -2.71 3.53 -0.04
N GLU A 109 -3.00 4.10 1.12
CA GLU A 109 -2.92 3.41 2.40
C GLU A 109 -3.75 2.13 2.42
N SER A 110 -5.03 2.24 2.05
CA SER A 110 -5.97 1.11 2.00
C SER A 110 -5.66 0.13 0.88
N SER A 111 -5.05 0.60 -0.20
CA SER A 111 -4.64 -0.24 -1.33
C SER A 111 -3.63 -1.32 -0.93
N HIS A 112 -2.76 -1.04 0.06
CA HIS A 112 -1.87 -2.04 0.66
C HIS A 112 -2.66 -3.19 1.29
N ALA A 113 -3.71 -2.87 2.06
CA ALA A 113 -4.57 -3.90 2.66
C ALA A 113 -5.34 -4.70 1.61
N VAL A 114 -5.84 -4.06 0.55
CA VAL A 114 -6.52 -4.72 -0.57
C VAL A 114 -5.55 -5.66 -1.31
N ALA A 115 -4.31 -5.23 -1.58
CA ALA A 115 -3.30 -6.04 -2.22
C ALA A 115 -3.03 -7.34 -1.44
N TYR A 116 -2.89 -7.23 -0.12
CA TYR A 116 -2.70 -8.41 0.71
C TYR A 116 -3.95 -9.29 0.76
N ALA A 117 -5.15 -8.70 0.85
CA ALA A 117 -6.40 -9.45 0.83
C ALA A 117 -6.55 -10.28 -0.47
N MET A 118 -6.16 -9.73 -1.62
CA MET A 118 -6.15 -10.47 -2.89
C MET A 118 -5.20 -11.68 -2.86
N LYS A 119 -3.99 -11.52 -2.30
CA LYS A 119 -3.04 -12.62 -2.13
C LYS A 119 -3.58 -13.70 -1.18
N LEU A 120 -4.18 -13.27 -0.07
CA LEU A 120 -4.72 -14.17 0.94
C LEU A 120 -5.90 -14.96 0.40
N ALA A 121 -6.83 -14.29 -0.30
CA ALA A 121 -8.04 -14.88 -0.86
C ALA A 121 -7.75 -16.04 -1.82
N ALA A 122 -6.65 -15.97 -2.58
CA ALA A 122 -6.26 -17.03 -3.51
C ALA A 122 -6.04 -18.39 -2.83
N ASN A 123 -5.77 -18.41 -1.53
CA ASN A 123 -5.50 -19.63 -0.75
C ASN A 123 -6.61 -19.95 0.25
N MET A 124 -7.71 -19.21 0.23
CA MET A 124 -8.83 -19.40 1.17
C MET A 124 -9.91 -20.31 0.60
N LYS A 125 -10.66 -20.90 1.51
CA LYS A 125 -11.84 -21.69 1.13
C LYS A 125 -13.05 -20.77 0.92
N ALA A 126 -14.05 -21.25 0.18
CA ALA A 126 -15.25 -20.48 -0.16
C ALA A 126 -16.13 -20.11 1.05
N ASP A 127 -16.00 -20.82 2.16
CA ASP A 127 -16.72 -20.58 3.40
C ASP A 127 -16.03 -19.59 4.35
N GLN A 128 -14.85 -19.10 3.97
CA GLN A 128 -14.08 -18.12 4.74
C GLN A 128 -14.32 -16.69 4.21
N SER A 129 -14.19 -15.71 5.08
CA SER A 129 -14.39 -14.31 4.75
C SER A 129 -13.19 -13.46 5.15
N ILE A 130 -12.91 -12.43 4.34
CA ILE A 130 -11.93 -11.38 4.66
C ILE A 130 -12.71 -10.07 4.82
N LEU A 131 -12.49 -9.39 5.93
CA LEU A 131 -12.96 -8.03 6.13
C LEU A 131 -11.76 -7.07 5.99
N VAL A 132 -11.79 -6.22 4.98
CA VAL A 132 -10.79 -5.19 4.75
C VAL A 132 -11.33 -3.85 5.24
N ASN A 133 -10.55 -3.15 6.09
CA ASN A 133 -10.86 -1.77 6.44
C ASN A 133 -10.38 -0.84 5.31
N LEU A 134 -11.32 -0.42 4.47
CA LEU A 134 -11.07 0.51 3.38
C LEU A 134 -11.23 1.95 3.88
N SER A 135 -10.27 2.42 4.65
CA SER A 135 -10.25 3.79 5.22
C SER A 135 -9.74 4.83 4.23
N GLY A 136 -10.10 6.09 4.47
CA GLY A 136 -9.66 7.21 3.65
C GLY A 136 -10.37 7.32 2.31
N ARG A 137 -9.82 8.17 1.45
CA ARG A 137 -10.33 8.43 0.09
C ARG A 137 -9.16 8.60 -0.87
N GLY A 138 -9.28 8.08 -2.10
CA GLY A 138 -8.19 8.03 -3.05
C GLY A 138 -8.05 9.25 -3.96
N ASP A 139 -9.00 10.18 -3.94
CA ASP A 139 -8.94 11.39 -4.77
C ASP A 139 -7.71 12.26 -4.49
N LYS A 140 -7.20 12.23 -3.26
CA LYS A 140 -5.93 12.89 -2.88
C LYS A 140 -4.70 12.28 -3.57
N ASP A 141 -4.77 11.02 -3.98
CA ASP A 141 -3.65 10.23 -4.49
C ASP A 141 -3.63 10.14 -6.02
N ILE A 142 -4.68 10.66 -6.72
CA ILE A 142 -4.84 10.53 -8.17
C ILE A 142 -3.64 11.10 -8.92
N GLY A 143 -3.10 12.26 -8.49
CA GLY A 143 -1.91 12.85 -9.10
C GLY A 143 -0.71 11.91 -9.04
N THR A 144 -0.38 11.42 -7.86
CA THR A 144 0.72 10.46 -7.64
C THR A 144 0.53 9.17 -8.45
N VAL A 145 -0.69 8.61 -8.44
CA VAL A 145 -1.01 7.40 -9.20
C VAL A 145 -0.90 7.63 -10.69
N ALA A 146 -1.37 8.80 -11.21
CA ALA A 146 -1.28 9.14 -12.63
C ALA A 146 0.18 9.24 -13.10
N ASP A 147 1.03 9.93 -12.33
CA ASP A 147 2.46 10.10 -12.66
C ASP A 147 3.20 8.75 -12.71
N LEU A 148 2.95 7.87 -11.74
CA LEU A 148 3.54 6.53 -11.69
C LEU A 148 2.98 5.61 -12.79
N SER A 149 1.69 5.70 -13.10
CA SER A 149 1.05 4.89 -14.14
C SER A 149 1.45 5.30 -15.55
N GLN A 150 1.80 6.56 -15.80
CA GLN A 150 2.31 7.00 -17.10
C GLN A 150 3.65 6.34 -17.43
N ALA A 151 4.51 6.11 -16.46
CA ALA A 151 5.77 5.39 -16.65
C ALA A 151 5.52 3.96 -17.18
N ASP A 152 4.49 3.28 -16.68
CA ASP A 152 4.12 1.93 -17.13
C ASP A 152 3.46 1.90 -18.51
N PHE A 153 2.69 2.94 -18.88
CA PHE A 153 2.09 3.03 -20.20
C PHE A 153 3.12 3.21 -21.33
N TYR A 154 4.20 3.93 -21.06
CA TYR A 154 5.30 4.08 -22.03
C TYR A 154 6.22 2.85 -22.13
N CYS A 155 6.16 1.93 -21.18
CA CYS A 155 7.03 0.75 -21.13
C CYS A 155 6.43 -0.53 -21.74
N ARG A 156 5.22 -0.49 -22.34
CA ARG A 156 4.66 -1.66 -23.02
C ARG A 156 5.35 -1.89 -24.38
N PRO A 157 6.03 -3.04 -24.60
CA PRO A 157 6.75 -3.34 -25.85
C PRO A 157 5.86 -3.42 -27.09
N SER A 158 4.53 -3.50 -26.92
CA SER A 158 3.58 -3.65 -28.03
C SER A 158 3.31 -2.36 -28.83
N CYS A 159 3.77 -1.21 -28.34
CA CYS A 159 3.60 0.07 -29.05
C CYS A 159 4.81 0.52 -29.88
N ARG A 160 5.90 -0.26 -29.89
CA ARG A 160 7.04 0.00 -30.79
C ARG A 160 6.79 -0.62 -32.15
N GLY A 161 6.00 0.02 -33.00
CA GLY A 161 5.84 -0.50 -34.37
C GLY A 161 4.85 0.23 -35.27
N GLN A 162 4.22 1.31 -34.85
CA GLN A 162 3.41 2.10 -35.78
C GLN A 162 3.86 3.57 -35.77
N SER A 163 4.71 3.91 -36.74
CA SER A 163 4.94 5.29 -37.10
C SER A 163 3.64 5.86 -37.67
N VAL A 164 2.99 6.72 -36.91
CA VAL A 164 1.86 7.52 -37.45
C VAL A 164 2.43 8.50 -38.45
N LYS A 165 2.33 8.20 -39.72
CA LYS A 165 2.50 9.19 -40.79
C LYS A 165 1.36 10.18 -40.69
N GLY A 166 1.74 11.46 -40.73
CA GLY A 166 0.93 12.66 -40.56
C GLY A 166 -0.52 12.56 -41.05
N GLY A 167 -1.43 12.82 -40.16
CA GLY A 167 -2.83 13.14 -40.43
C GLY A 167 -3.12 14.50 -39.79
N THR A 168 -3.47 15.45 -40.64
CA THR A 168 -3.89 16.81 -40.29
C THR A 168 -5.08 16.78 -39.34
N GLU A 169 -4.94 17.45 -38.20
CA GLU A 169 -6.01 17.70 -37.22
C GLU A 169 -7.14 18.50 -37.91
N GLN A 170 -8.35 17.94 -37.93
CA GLN A 170 -9.57 18.72 -38.15
C GLN A 170 -10.30 18.93 -36.81
N PRO A 171 -10.73 20.14 -36.50
CA PRO A 171 -11.42 20.41 -35.24
C PRO A 171 -12.83 19.80 -35.25
N ILE A 172 -13.19 19.11 -34.18
CA ILE A 172 -14.54 18.59 -33.95
C ILE A 172 -15.46 19.77 -33.56
N THR A 173 -16.40 20.10 -34.44
CA THR A 173 -17.44 21.11 -34.15
C THR A 173 -18.66 20.37 -33.55
N LEU A 174 -18.95 20.62 -32.28
CA LEU A 174 -20.20 20.20 -31.66
C LEU A 174 -21.30 21.15 -32.15
N LYS A 175 -22.33 20.64 -32.80
CA LYS A 175 -23.56 21.38 -33.09
C LYS A 175 -24.57 21.21 -31.96
N PRO A 176 -25.41 22.24 -31.70
CA PRO A 176 -26.35 22.34 -30.59
C PRO A 176 -27.46 21.28 -30.62
#